data_c85e885c80696ccf26c84e700e31123e
#
_entry.id   c85e885c80696ccf26c84e700e31123e
#
_cell.length_a   1.000
_cell.length_b   1.000
_cell.length_c   1.000
_cell.angle_alpha   90.00
_cell.angle_beta   90.00
_cell.angle_gamma   90.00
#
_symmetry.space_group_name_H-M   'P 1'
#
loop_
_entity.id
_entity.type
_entity.pdbx_description
1 polymer ?
#
loop_
_entity_poly.entity_id
_entity_poly.type
_entity_poly.pdbx_seq_one_letter_code
_entity_poly.pdbx_strand_id
1 'polypeptide(L)'
;ASICEIIGADAREVETGLKSETRIGPAAYLSPGAAFAGGTLARDIEFLKDIGSSNNLANPLISAVRLSNDEHKKWIQRLLVAVLGDLKGKRIAVWGLTYKPGTNTLRRSLSVDMCNWLRDKGVEIAVHDPSECELPDNWLDDVVRSETPLETLEGACALVIATQWPEYWGIAVGDVENIAGQLT
;
A
#
# COMPACT_ATOMS: atom_id res chain seq x y z
N ALA A 1 6.65 12.33 0.32
CA ALA A 1 6.73 11.25 1.31
C ALA A 1 8.10 10.58 1.27
N SER A 2 8.51 9.88 0.20
CA SER A 2 9.78 9.11 0.15
C SER A 2 11.05 9.93 0.45
N ILE A 3 11.11 11.20 0.03
CA ILE A 3 12.23 12.08 0.39
C ILE A 3 12.23 12.35 1.90
N CYS A 4 11.04 12.64 2.47
CA CYS A 4 10.92 12.87 3.92
C CYS A 4 11.41 11.68 4.73
N GLU A 5 11.05 10.47 4.30
CA GLU A 5 11.50 9.22 4.91
C GLU A 5 13.04 9.10 4.93
N ILE A 6 13.70 9.39 3.78
CA ILE A 6 15.16 9.29 3.66
C ILE A 6 15.90 10.31 4.53
N ILE A 7 15.35 11.53 4.67
CA ILE A 7 15.99 12.62 5.42
C ILE A 7 15.48 12.76 6.87
N GLY A 8 14.56 11.90 7.29
CA GLY A 8 13.96 11.94 8.64
C GLY A 8 13.01 13.12 8.87
N ALA A 9 12.41 13.70 7.82
CA ALA A 9 11.43 14.77 7.94
C ALA A 9 10.01 14.21 8.08
N ASP A 10 9.15 14.88 8.86
CA ASP A 10 7.74 14.54 8.92
C ASP A 10 6.99 15.03 7.68
N ALA A 11 6.45 14.11 6.89
CA ALA A 11 5.72 14.42 5.67
C ALA A 11 4.42 15.19 5.92
N ARG A 12 3.82 15.08 7.12
CA ARG A 12 2.62 15.84 7.52
C ARG A 12 2.97 17.30 7.83
N GLU A 13 4.12 17.53 8.45
CA GLU A 13 4.62 18.91 8.67
C GLU A 13 4.92 19.60 7.33
N VAL A 14 5.53 18.86 6.38
CA VAL A 14 5.77 19.36 5.02
C VAL A 14 4.45 19.67 4.31
N GLU A 15 3.44 18.79 4.41
CA GLU A 15 2.09 19.03 3.89
C GLU A 15 1.49 20.32 4.48
N THR A 16 1.56 20.45 5.81
CA THR A 16 1.03 21.62 6.53
C THR A 16 1.73 22.91 6.06
N GLY A 17 3.05 22.87 5.94
CA GLY A 17 3.85 24.00 5.43
C GLY A 17 3.47 24.37 4.00
N LEU A 18 3.31 23.40 3.10
CA LEU A 18 2.88 23.67 1.73
C LEU A 18 1.47 24.26 1.67
N LYS A 19 0.54 23.75 2.46
CA LYS A 19 -0.85 24.26 2.51
C LYS A 19 -0.99 25.63 3.14
N SER A 20 -0.01 26.09 3.92
CA SER A 20 0.00 27.45 4.47
C SER A 20 0.35 28.53 3.43
N GLU A 21 0.94 28.15 2.30
CA GLU A 21 1.20 29.05 1.18
C GLU A 21 -0.12 29.37 0.45
N THR A 22 -0.47 30.65 0.35
CA THR A 22 -1.77 31.10 -0.18
C THR A 22 -2.02 30.69 -1.64
N ARG A 23 -0.97 30.55 -2.45
CA ARG A 23 -1.06 30.11 -3.84
C ARG A 23 -1.38 28.60 -3.97
N ILE A 24 -1.09 27.81 -2.95
CA ILE A 24 -1.43 26.39 -2.86
C ILE A 24 -2.77 26.23 -2.14
N GLY A 25 -2.86 26.75 -0.92
CA GLY A 25 -4.06 26.82 -0.10
C GLY A 25 -4.38 25.52 0.66
N PRO A 26 -5.22 25.63 1.69
CA PRO A 26 -5.52 24.54 2.62
C PRO A 26 -6.31 23.37 1.99
N ALA A 27 -7.01 23.63 0.89
CA ALA A 27 -7.80 22.62 0.19
C ALA A 27 -6.99 21.79 -0.83
N ALA A 28 -5.69 22.07 -0.99
CA ALA A 28 -4.84 21.32 -1.92
C ALA A 28 -4.71 19.84 -1.49
N TYR A 29 -4.85 18.94 -2.45
CA TYR A 29 -4.74 17.49 -2.22
C TYR A 29 -3.27 17.05 -2.26
N LEU A 30 -2.58 17.24 -1.13
CA LEU A 30 -1.13 17.02 -0.98
C LEU A 30 -0.77 16.00 0.11
N SER A 31 -1.77 15.36 0.72
CA SER A 31 -1.51 14.41 1.82
C SER A 31 -0.66 13.23 1.35
N PRO A 32 0.36 12.83 2.13
CA PRO A 32 1.10 11.62 1.85
C PRO A 32 0.18 10.40 1.91
N GLY A 33 0.37 9.45 1.02
CA GLY A 33 -0.48 8.26 0.95
C GLY A 33 0.05 7.23 -0.02
N ALA A 34 -0.73 6.16 -0.21
CA ALA A 34 -0.39 5.08 -1.12
C ALA A 34 -0.36 5.54 -2.59
N ALA A 35 0.33 4.78 -3.42
CA ALA A 35 0.28 4.96 -4.87
C ALA A 35 -1.16 4.80 -5.38
N PHE A 36 -1.52 5.52 -6.44
CA PHE A 36 -2.81 5.27 -7.07
C PHE A 36 -2.82 3.91 -7.79
N ALA A 37 -3.94 3.20 -7.67
CA ALA A 37 -4.19 1.94 -8.35
C ALA A 37 -4.36 2.12 -9.88
N GLY A 38 -4.63 1.09 -10.62
CA GLY A 38 -4.79 1.14 -12.07
C GLY A 38 -6.16 1.62 -12.58
N GLY A 39 -6.86 2.50 -11.86
CA GLY A 39 -8.20 2.96 -12.21
C GLY A 39 -8.27 4.10 -13.22
N THR A 40 -9.18 5.03 -12.99
CA THR A 40 -9.47 6.17 -13.87
C THR A 40 -8.23 7.04 -14.07
N LEU A 41 -7.53 7.41 -12.99
CA LEU A 41 -6.37 8.29 -13.06
C LEU A 41 -5.23 7.70 -13.93
N ALA A 42 -4.94 6.41 -13.78
CA ALA A 42 -3.92 5.77 -14.61
C ALA A 42 -4.28 5.79 -16.10
N ARG A 43 -5.56 5.55 -16.43
CA ARG A 43 -6.05 5.62 -17.81
C ARG A 43 -5.97 7.04 -18.37
N ASP A 44 -6.33 8.05 -17.58
CA ASP A 44 -6.32 9.44 -17.99
C ASP A 44 -4.89 9.94 -18.24
N ILE A 45 -3.92 9.50 -17.44
CA ILE A 45 -2.49 9.77 -17.65
C ILE A 45 -2.00 9.16 -18.98
N GLU A 46 -2.32 7.90 -19.28
CA GLU A 46 -1.94 7.28 -20.54
C GLU A 46 -2.62 7.99 -21.73
N PHE A 47 -3.89 8.36 -21.61
CA PHE A 47 -4.60 9.12 -22.65
C PHE A 47 -3.94 10.47 -22.95
N LEU A 48 -3.57 11.24 -21.92
CA LEU A 48 -2.86 12.51 -22.09
C LEU A 48 -1.47 12.32 -22.72
N LYS A 49 -0.78 11.27 -22.36
CA LYS A 49 0.51 10.91 -22.95
C LYS A 49 0.36 10.59 -24.45
N ASP A 50 -0.67 9.80 -24.82
CA ASP A 50 -0.95 9.42 -26.20
C ASP A 50 -1.33 10.63 -27.05
N ILE A 51 -2.14 11.56 -26.53
CA ILE A 51 -2.45 12.83 -27.20
C ILE A 51 -1.15 13.62 -27.48
N GLY A 52 -0.28 13.74 -26.49
CA GLY A 52 1.01 14.42 -26.65
C GLY A 52 1.83 13.77 -27.77
N SER A 53 1.99 12.47 -27.73
CA SER A 53 2.77 11.70 -28.71
C SER A 53 2.19 11.83 -30.14
N SER A 54 0.87 11.74 -30.28
CA SER A 54 0.17 11.85 -31.57
C SER A 54 0.26 13.24 -32.21
N ASN A 55 0.53 14.25 -31.39
CA ASN A 55 0.67 15.64 -31.84
C ASN A 55 2.11 16.17 -31.80
N ASN A 56 3.10 15.29 -31.66
CA ASN A 56 4.52 15.65 -31.53
C ASN A 56 4.79 16.67 -30.37
N LEU A 57 3.98 16.64 -29.31
CA LEU A 57 4.15 17.46 -28.15
C LEU A 57 4.93 16.71 -27.07
N ALA A 58 6.08 17.22 -26.68
CA ALA A 58 6.81 16.69 -25.54
C ALA A 58 6.06 16.98 -24.22
N ASN A 59 5.66 15.93 -23.50
CA ASN A 59 4.97 16.03 -22.22
C ASN A 59 5.66 15.21 -21.11
N PRO A 60 6.94 15.49 -20.81
CA PRO A 60 7.74 14.69 -19.87
C PRO A 60 7.13 14.63 -18.46
N LEU A 61 6.45 15.69 -18.01
CA LEU A 61 5.80 15.72 -16.71
C LEU A 61 4.70 14.67 -16.59
N ILE A 62 3.86 14.51 -17.60
CA ILE A 62 2.80 13.51 -17.62
C ILE A 62 3.39 12.08 -17.57
N SER A 63 4.44 11.85 -18.36
CA SER A 63 5.15 10.57 -18.34
C SER A 63 5.80 10.28 -16.98
N ALA A 64 6.37 11.30 -16.33
CA ALA A 64 7.00 11.17 -15.01
C ALA A 64 6.00 10.83 -13.90
N VAL A 65 4.75 11.27 -13.99
CA VAL A 65 3.69 10.90 -13.02
C VAL A 65 3.53 9.38 -12.96
N ARG A 66 3.46 8.72 -14.11
CA ARG A 66 3.34 7.26 -14.18
C ARG A 66 4.55 6.55 -13.59
N LEU A 67 5.75 6.95 -14.00
CA LEU A 67 7.00 6.37 -13.50
C LEU A 67 7.13 6.53 -11.98
N SER A 68 6.83 7.73 -11.47
CA SER A 68 6.85 8.00 -10.04
C SER A 68 5.87 7.13 -9.26
N ASN A 69 4.65 6.95 -9.80
CA ASN A 69 3.65 6.10 -9.16
C ASN A 69 4.06 4.62 -9.14
N ASP A 70 4.62 4.11 -10.23
CA ASP A 70 5.05 2.72 -10.32
C ASP A 70 6.23 2.43 -9.37
N GLU A 71 7.12 3.40 -9.14
CA GLU A 71 8.15 3.30 -8.10
C GLU A 71 7.55 3.40 -6.69
N HIS A 72 6.54 4.23 -6.50
CA HIS A 72 5.88 4.37 -5.19
C HIS A 72 5.08 3.12 -4.80
N LYS A 73 4.52 2.37 -5.74
CA LYS A 73 3.88 1.06 -5.48
C LYS A 73 4.81 0.08 -4.76
N LYS A 74 6.12 0.19 -4.99
CA LYS A 74 7.13 -0.67 -4.37
C LYS A 74 7.56 -0.21 -2.97
N TRP A 75 6.94 0.84 -2.42
CA TRP A 75 7.34 1.43 -1.15
C TRP A 75 7.33 0.42 0.00
N ILE A 76 6.22 -0.30 0.19
CA ILE A 76 6.10 -1.33 1.24
C ILE A 76 7.14 -2.44 1.06
N GLN A 77 7.38 -2.87 -0.18
CA GLN A 77 8.38 -3.90 -0.49
C GLN A 77 9.77 -3.46 -0.05
N ARG A 78 10.16 -2.21 -0.37
CA ARG A 78 11.45 -1.65 0.06
C ARG A 78 11.55 -1.54 1.58
N LEU A 79 10.48 -1.10 2.23
CA LEU A 79 10.43 -0.97 3.68
C LEU A 79 10.57 -2.33 4.37
N LEU A 80 9.82 -3.34 3.94
CA LEU A 80 9.91 -4.70 4.49
C LEU A 80 11.32 -5.28 4.34
N VAL A 81 11.95 -5.11 3.18
CA VAL A 81 13.34 -5.57 2.99
C VAL A 81 14.33 -4.78 3.86
N ALA A 82 14.14 -3.47 4.00
CA ALA A 82 15.02 -2.64 4.83
C ALA A 82 14.95 -3.02 6.32
N VAL A 83 13.75 -3.32 6.82
CA VAL A 83 13.50 -3.63 8.24
C VAL A 83 13.79 -5.10 8.56
N LEU A 84 13.35 -6.01 7.71
CA LEU A 84 13.40 -7.46 8.00
C LEU A 84 14.59 -8.18 7.36
N GLY A 85 15.26 -7.57 6.38
CA GLY A 85 16.32 -8.22 5.61
C GLY A 85 15.79 -9.32 4.69
N ASP A 86 16.34 -10.55 4.83
CA ASP A 86 15.82 -11.70 4.09
C ASP A 86 14.40 -12.05 4.56
N LEU A 87 13.49 -12.16 3.62
CA LEU A 87 12.07 -12.41 3.87
C LEU A 87 11.70 -13.89 3.84
N LYS A 88 12.56 -14.76 3.31
CA LYS A 88 12.25 -16.18 3.12
C LYS A 88 11.91 -16.87 4.44
N GLY A 89 10.77 -17.56 4.47
CA GLY A 89 10.29 -18.28 5.64
C GLY A 89 9.81 -17.41 6.79
N LYS A 90 9.76 -16.07 6.60
CA LYS A 90 9.12 -15.17 7.57
C LYS A 90 7.61 -15.16 7.38
N ARG A 91 6.88 -14.92 8.46
CA ARG A 91 5.43 -14.75 8.44
C ARG A 91 5.07 -13.27 8.54
N ILE A 92 4.22 -12.80 7.62
CA ILE A 92 3.77 -11.40 7.56
C ILE A 92 2.24 -11.37 7.59
N ALA A 93 1.68 -10.56 8.50
CA ALA A 93 0.26 -10.27 8.57
C ALA A 93 -0.09 -9.11 7.61
N VAL A 94 -1.20 -9.26 6.87
CA VAL A 94 -1.70 -8.24 5.95
C VAL A 94 -3.17 -7.96 6.23
N TRP A 95 -3.49 -6.73 6.59
CA TRP A 95 -4.85 -6.26 6.83
C TRP A 95 -5.34 -5.41 5.66
N GLY A 96 -6.40 -5.90 5.03
CA GLY A 96 -7.03 -5.28 3.87
C GLY A 96 -6.44 -5.76 2.55
N LEU A 97 -7.29 -6.39 1.75
CA LEU A 97 -6.94 -6.92 0.42
C LEU A 97 -7.62 -6.14 -0.70
N THR A 98 -8.79 -5.58 -0.44
CA THR A 98 -9.54 -4.81 -1.43
C THR A 98 -8.85 -3.49 -1.77
N TYR A 99 -9.10 -2.95 -2.97
CA TYR A 99 -8.42 -1.72 -3.42
C TYR A 99 -8.84 -0.46 -2.64
N LYS A 100 -9.96 -0.53 -1.92
CA LYS A 100 -10.45 0.51 -0.99
C LYS A 100 -11.53 -0.06 -0.07
N PRO A 101 -11.79 0.55 1.10
CA PRO A 101 -12.90 0.19 1.97
C PRO A 101 -14.26 0.29 1.26
N GLY A 102 -15.22 -0.53 1.72
CA GLY A 102 -16.59 -0.54 1.17
C GLY A 102 -16.73 -1.23 -0.19
N THR A 103 -15.76 -2.04 -0.59
CA THR A 103 -15.83 -2.89 -1.79
C THR A 103 -15.38 -4.31 -1.47
N ASN A 104 -15.76 -5.27 -2.32
CA ASN A 104 -15.31 -6.66 -2.24
C ASN A 104 -14.39 -7.05 -3.41
N THR A 105 -13.96 -6.11 -4.23
CA THR A 105 -13.15 -6.41 -5.41
C THR A 105 -11.66 -6.33 -5.13
N LEU A 106 -10.94 -7.37 -5.53
CA LEU A 106 -9.49 -7.45 -5.52
C LEU A 106 -8.85 -6.92 -6.81
N ARG A 107 -9.66 -6.60 -7.81
CA ARG A 107 -9.18 -6.12 -9.09
C ARG A 107 -8.39 -4.82 -8.93
N ARG A 108 -7.15 -4.80 -9.40
CA ARG A 108 -6.23 -3.66 -9.30
C ARG A 108 -5.86 -3.27 -7.87
N SER A 109 -5.98 -4.20 -6.93
CA SER A 109 -5.53 -3.98 -5.57
C SER A 109 -4.01 -4.04 -5.48
N LEU A 110 -3.42 -3.00 -4.90
CA LEU A 110 -1.97 -2.98 -4.60
C LEU A 110 -1.61 -3.97 -3.49
N SER A 111 -2.58 -4.31 -2.63
CA SER A 111 -2.39 -5.36 -1.61
C SER A 111 -2.18 -6.72 -2.26
N VAL A 112 -2.97 -7.04 -3.30
CA VAL A 112 -2.81 -8.29 -4.06
C VAL A 112 -1.45 -8.32 -4.76
N ASP A 113 -1.04 -7.23 -5.42
CA ASP A 113 0.27 -7.14 -6.06
C ASP A 113 1.42 -7.34 -5.05
N MET A 114 1.28 -6.76 -3.86
CA MET A 114 2.24 -6.91 -2.76
C MET A 114 2.27 -8.36 -2.25
N CYS A 115 1.12 -8.98 -2.00
CA CYS A 115 1.05 -10.38 -1.55
C CYS A 115 1.66 -11.34 -2.57
N ASN A 116 1.41 -11.14 -3.86
CA ASN A 116 2.06 -11.93 -4.91
C ASN A 116 3.59 -11.82 -4.83
N TRP A 117 4.11 -10.59 -4.68
CA TRP A 117 5.54 -10.37 -4.52
C TRP A 117 6.11 -11.02 -3.25
N LEU A 118 5.38 -11.00 -2.12
CA LEU A 118 5.78 -11.68 -0.88
C LEU A 118 5.83 -13.21 -1.07
N ARG A 119 4.86 -13.78 -1.76
CA ARG A 119 4.83 -15.21 -2.10
C ARG A 119 6.05 -15.60 -2.94
N ASP A 120 6.41 -14.80 -3.95
CA ASP A 120 7.61 -15.01 -4.77
C ASP A 120 8.91 -14.96 -3.95
N LYS A 121 8.88 -14.31 -2.76
CA LYS A 121 10.00 -14.30 -1.80
C LYS A 121 9.96 -15.45 -0.79
N GLY A 122 8.97 -16.33 -0.85
CA GLY A 122 8.81 -17.44 0.07
C GLY A 122 8.37 -17.01 1.47
N VAL A 123 7.56 -15.96 1.56
CA VAL A 123 6.95 -15.45 2.80
C VAL A 123 5.67 -16.23 3.09
N GLU A 124 5.45 -16.61 4.34
CA GLU A 124 4.16 -17.08 4.82
C GLU A 124 3.24 -15.88 5.07
N ILE A 125 2.07 -15.85 4.44
CA ILE A 125 1.18 -14.69 4.51
C ILE A 125 -0.11 -15.06 5.22
N ALA A 126 -0.44 -14.30 6.28
CA ALA A 126 -1.75 -14.36 6.92
C ALA A 126 -2.52 -13.08 6.58
N VAL A 127 -3.72 -13.22 6.04
CA VAL A 127 -4.52 -12.09 5.57
C VAL A 127 -5.86 -11.98 6.29
N HIS A 128 -6.31 -10.76 6.49
CA HIS A 128 -7.68 -10.46 6.88
C HIS A 128 -8.22 -9.31 6.03
N ASP A 129 -9.46 -9.42 5.60
CA ASP A 129 -10.22 -8.32 4.98
C ASP A 129 -11.68 -8.41 5.47
N PRO A 130 -12.28 -7.31 5.96
CA PRO A 130 -13.66 -7.28 6.43
C PRO A 130 -14.70 -7.63 5.37
N SER A 131 -14.34 -7.50 4.09
CA SER A 131 -15.23 -7.87 2.99
C SER A 131 -15.22 -9.38 2.72
N GLU A 132 -16.31 -9.87 2.13
CA GLU A 132 -16.41 -11.25 1.63
C GLU A 132 -15.72 -11.42 0.26
N CYS A 133 -14.53 -10.83 0.08
CA CYS A 133 -13.78 -11.01 -1.16
C CYS A 133 -13.24 -12.44 -1.26
N GLU A 134 -13.36 -13.05 -2.43
CA GLU A 134 -12.74 -14.34 -2.73
C GLU A 134 -11.23 -14.16 -2.96
N LEU A 135 -10.42 -15.00 -2.32
CA LEU A 135 -8.97 -15.00 -2.56
C LEU A 135 -8.69 -15.51 -3.98
N PRO A 136 -7.60 -15.03 -4.62
CA PRO A 136 -7.15 -15.59 -5.88
C PRO A 136 -6.92 -17.11 -5.79
N ASP A 137 -7.37 -17.88 -6.78
CA ASP A 137 -7.26 -19.36 -6.79
C ASP A 137 -5.83 -19.86 -6.57
N ASN A 138 -4.84 -19.11 -7.06
CA ASN A 138 -3.42 -19.44 -6.92
C ASN A 138 -2.84 -19.11 -5.53
N TRP A 139 -3.66 -18.68 -4.57
CA TRP A 139 -3.23 -18.37 -3.19
C TRP A 139 -3.60 -19.47 -2.19
N LEU A 140 -4.45 -20.39 -2.55
CA LEU A 140 -5.09 -21.36 -1.64
C LEU A 140 -4.09 -22.17 -0.80
N ASP A 141 -2.89 -22.42 -1.30
CA ASP A 141 -1.87 -23.20 -0.61
C ASP A 141 -0.87 -22.36 0.19
N ASP A 142 -0.75 -21.07 -0.11
CA ASP A 142 0.36 -20.22 0.38
C ASP A 142 -0.11 -19.06 1.28
N VAL A 143 -1.41 -18.75 1.27
CA VAL A 143 -1.97 -17.61 1.99
C VAL A 143 -3.09 -18.07 2.92
N VAL A 144 -2.93 -17.81 4.20
CA VAL A 144 -3.93 -18.15 5.22
C VAL A 144 -4.87 -16.97 5.42
N ARG A 145 -6.15 -17.16 5.16
CA ARG A 145 -7.20 -16.20 5.53
C ARG A 145 -7.64 -16.45 6.97
N SER A 146 -7.57 -15.44 7.81
CA SER A 146 -8.05 -15.47 9.20
C SER A 146 -9.44 -14.85 9.31
N GLU A 147 -10.22 -15.32 10.27
CA GLU A 147 -11.57 -14.80 10.54
C GLU A 147 -11.50 -13.43 11.23
N THR A 148 -10.48 -13.22 12.06
CA THR A 148 -10.25 -11.94 12.74
C THR A 148 -8.89 -11.35 12.37
N PRO A 149 -8.75 -10.01 12.41
CA PRO A 149 -7.47 -9.38 12.12
C PRO A 149 -6.38 -9.81 13.12
N LEU A 150 -6.71 -10.01 14.39
CA LEU A 150 -5.75 -10.38 15.42
C LEU A 150 -5.15 -11.77 15.23
N GLU A 151 -5.93 -12.74 14.73
CA GLU A 151 -5.41 -14.08 14.39
C GLU A 151 -4.28 -14.06 13.37
N THR A 152 -4.27 -13.09 12.46
CA THR A 152 -3.19 -12.97 11.47
C THR A 152 -1.83 -12.71 12.09
N LEU A 153 -1.83 -12.16 13.32
CA LEU A 153 -0.62 -11.74 14.02
C LEU A 153 0.15 -12.89 14.66
N GLU A 154 -0.48 -14.05 14.82
CA GLU A 154 0.16 -15.22 15.44
C GLU A 154 1.41 -15.64 14.65
N GLY A 155 2.58 -15.49 15.28
CA GLY A 155 3.87 -15.79 14.66
C GLY A 155 4.31 -14.83 13.54
N ALA A 156 3.59 -13.75 13.31
CA ALA A 156 4.00 -12.72 12.34
C ALA A 156 5.15 -11.88 12.88
N CYS A 157 6.11 -11.54 12.02
CA CYS A 157 7.21 -10.63 12.35
C CYS A 157 6.96 -9.20 11.87
N ALA A 158 5.93 -8.99 11.07
CA ALA A 158 5.48 -7.66 10.64
C ALA A 158 3.98 -7.65 10.34
N LEU A 159 3.36 -6.48 10.51
CA LEU A 159 1.99 -6.18 10.10
C LEU A 159 2.00 -5.11 9.01
N VAL A 160 1.30 -5.36 7.92
CA VAL A 160 1.04 -4.37 6.87
C VAL A 160 -0.46 -4.06 6.81
N ILE A 161 -0.84 -2.83 7.14
CA ILE A 161 -2.22 -2.35 6.94
C ILE A 161 -2.29 -1.75 5.54
N ALA A 162 -2.75 -2.57 4.58
CA ALA A 162 -2.71 -2.24 3.17
C ALA A 162 -3.98 -1.52 2.69
N THR A 163 -5.14 -1.80 3.32
CA THR A 163 -6.39 -1.09 3.08
C THR A 163 -6.94 -0.60 4.41
N GLN A 164 -7.21 0.72 4.49
CA GLN A 164 -7.60 1.38 5.74
C GLN A 164 -9.10 1.19 6.03
N TRP A 165 -9.50 -0.04 6.36
CA TRP A 165 -10.85 -0.31 6.79
C TRP A 165 -11.14 0.32 8.16
N PRO A 166 -12.32 0.93 8.38
CA PRO A 166 -12.68 1.52 9.68
C PRO A 166 -12.64 0.52 10.83
N GLU A 167 -12.89 -0.74 10.57
CA GLU A 167 -12.88 -1.85 11.53
C GLU A 167 -11.52 -2.01 12.21
N TYR A 168 -10.43 -1.66 11.54
CA TYR A 168 -9.08 -1.73 12.13
C TYR A 168 -8.77 -0.59 13.09
N TRP A 169 -9.49 0.55 13.00
CA TRP A 169 -9.20 1.71 13.85
C TRP A 169 -9.56 1.51 15.32
N GLY A 170 -10.45 0.55 15.61
CA GLY A 170 -10.83 0.19 16.97
C GLY A 170 -9.88 -0.78 17.66
N ILE A 171 -8.90 -1.32 16.96
CA ILE A 171 -7.95 -2.28 17.51
C ILE A 171 -6.85 -1.52 18.28
N ALA A 172 -6.72 -1.81 19.56
CA ALA A 172 -5.71 -1.16 20.38
C ALA A 172 -4.31 -1.67 20.00
N VAL A 173 -3.33 -0.78 19.99
CA VAL A 173 -1.92 -1.15 19.74
C VAL A 173 -1.44 -2.21 20.73
N GLY A 174 -1.87 -2.13 22.01
CA GLY A 174 -1.52 -3.11 23.01
C GLY A 174 -2.03 -4.53 22.72
N ASP A 175 -3.17 -4.69 22.03
CA ASP A 175 -3.66 -6.00 21.63
C ASP A 175 -2.78 -6.60 20.51
N VAL A 176 -2.33 -5.74 19.59
CA VAL A 176 -1.39 -6.13 18.53
C VAL A 176 -0.05 -6.59 19.12
N GLU A 177 0.51 -5.80 20.05
CA GLU A 177 1.79 -6.10 20.71
C GLU A 177 1.73 -7.38 21.55
N ASN A 178 0.61 -7.63 22.24
CA ASN A 178 0.43 -8.80 23.09
C ASN A 178 0.40 -10.12 22.29
N ILE A 179 -0.17 -10.12 21.08
CA ILE A 179 -0.32 -11.33 20.26
C ILE A 179 0.92 -11.56 19.40
N ALA A 180 1.42 -10.52 18.81
CA ALA A 180 2.53 -10.62 17.86
C ALA A 180 3.91 -10.77 18.54
N GLY A 181 3.98 -10.59 19.86
CA GLY A 181 5.25 -10.45 20.54
C GLY A 181 5.94 -9.16 20.09
N GLN A 182 7.25 -9.18 19.91
CA GLN A 182 7.95 -8.01 19.33
C GLN A 182 7.81 -8.01 17.80
N LEU A 183 6.80 -7.32 17.28
CA LEU A 183 6.80 -6.90 15.89
C LEU A 183 7.94 -5.90 15.65
N THR A 184 8.70 -6.12 14.62
CA THR A 184 9.75 -5.20 14.17
C THR A 184 9.16 -4.12 13.28
#